data_c30da618b55b6f4e1071eb322477f4c3
#
_entry.id   c30da618b55b6f4e1071eb322477f4c3
#
_cell.length_a   1.000
_cell.length_b   1.000
_cell.length_c   1.000
_cell.angle_alpha   90.00
_cell.angle_beta   90.00
_cell.angle_gamma   90.00
#
_symmetry.space_group_name_H-M   'P 1'
#
loop_
_entity.id
_entity.type
_entity.pdbx_description
1 polymer ?
#
loop_
_entity_poly.entity_id
_entity_poly.type
_entity_poly.pdbx_seq_one_letter_code
_entity_poly.pdbx_strand_id
1 'polypeptide(L)'
;MFMRNRYNILFSLFWASLVLVGIETQAQENLKFAPNDIPVPWYSQKITGCPYTHCSLASSLMVFDYFKGMTADAQRTSSDAEKKLIEYQRNYFFKKRAPFRRRTSIGQGGYYSFEIDSLTRYYENMISAEHFQQKDYRILKDYIDRGIPVLINVRYTGATRGLRPGPRGHWIVLRGIDDKYVWVNDPGRSPEMRSKGENIRYPIKKQVGNPSYFDGCWTGRYIVV
;
A
#
# COMPACT_ATOMS: atom_id res chain seq x y z
N MET A 1 36.78 -28.90 -52.47
CA MET A 1 36.98 -28.84 -51.01
C MET A 1 36.40 -27.56 -50.46
N PHE A 2 35.05 -27.42 -50.46
CA PHE A 2 34.34 -26.25 -49.91
C PHE A 2 32.89 -26.64 -49.60
N MET A 3 32.67 -27.43 -48.53
CA MET A 3 31.34 -27.68 -48.00
C MET A 3 31.41 -28.02 -46.50
N ARG A 4 31.86 -27.09 -45.67
CA ARG A 4 31.90 -27.36 -44.21
C ARG A 4 31.52 -26.19 -43.30
N ASN A 5 30.98 -25.08 -43.84
CA ASN A 5 30.79 -23.89 -43.00
C ASN A 5 29.35 -23.35 -42.93
N ARG A 6 28.35 -24.01 -43.51
CA ARG A 6 26.97 -23.51 -43.47
C ARG A 6 26.14 -24.03 -42.27
N TYR A 7 26.51 -25.15 -41.67
CA TYR A 7 25.76 -25.73 -40.56
C TYR A 7 26.07 -25.08 -39.20
N ASN A 8 27.25 -24.52 -39.01
CA ASN A 8 27.64 -23.90 -37.75
C ASN A 8 26.97 -22.52 -37.52
N ILE A 9 26.62 -21.82 -38.59
CA ILE A 9 25.94 -20.50 -38.47
C ILE A 9 24.45 -20.68 -38.11
N LEU A 10 23.79 -21.68 -38.67
CA LEU A 10 22.38 -21.97 -38.35
C LEU A 10 22.21 -22.47 -36.92
N PHE A 11 23.16 -23.26 -36.40
CA PHE A 11 23.10 -23.75 -35.03
C PHE A 11 23.33 -22.66 -33.99
N SER A 12 24.24 -21.73 -34.26
CA SER A 12 24.49 -20.59 -33.34
C SER A 12 23.32 -19.59 -33.32
N LEU A 13 22.63 -19.37 -34.44
CA LEU A 13 21.44 -18.51 -34.48
C LEU A 13 20.22 -19.14 -33.73
N PHE A 14 20.10 -20.48 -33.81
CA PHE A 14 19.04 -21.19 -33.11
C PHE A 14 19.23 -21.16 -31.59
N TRP A 15 20.45 -21.31 -31.10
CA TRP A 15 20.77 -21.19 -29.67
C TRP A 15 20.62 -19.75 -29.13
N ALA A 16 21.00 -18.76 -29.93
CA ALA A 16 20.81 -17.36 -29.54
C ALA A 16 19.32 -16.98 -29.41
N SER A 17 18.47 -17.50 -30.30
CA SER A 17 17.01 -17.27 -30.22
C SER A 17 16.38 -17.95 -29.01
N LEU A 18 16.81 -19.16 -28.65
CA LEU A 18 16.34 -19.90 -27.48
C LEU A 18 16.74 -19.21 -26.16
N VAL A 19 17.94 -18.66 -26.10
CA VAL A 19 18.40 -17.91 -24.91
C VAL A 19 17.65 -16.59 -24.75
N LEU A 20 17.39 -15.86 -25.83
CA LEU A 20 16.60 -14.63 -25.79
C LEU A 20 15.15 -14.87 -25.35
N VAL A 21 14.50 -15.91 -25.88
CA VAL A 21 13.13 -16.29 -25.45
C VAL A 21 13.13 -16.72 -23.97
N GLY A 22 14.17 -17.43 -23.51
CA GLY A 22 14.29 -17.81 -22.10
C GLY A 22 14.50 -16.63 -21.15
N ILE A 23 15.20 -15.59 -21.58
CA ILE A 23 15.42 -14.37 -20.79
C ILE A 23 14.14 -13.51 -20.74
N GLU A 24 13.41 -13.42 -21.85
CA GLU A 24 12.12 -12.70 -21.86
C GLU A 24 11.05 -13.37 -21.00
N THR A 25 10.99 -14.70 -21.00
CA THR A 25 10.04 -15.44 -20.13
C THR A 25 10.39 -15.32 -18.65
N GLN A 26 11.67 -15.34 -18.27
CA GLN A 26 12.08 -15.10 -16.87
C GLN A 26 11.89 -13.66 -16.42
N ALA A 27 12.09 -12.67 -17.30
CA ALA A 27 11.81 -11.27 -17.01
C ALA A 27 10.30 -11.01 -16.84
N GLN A 28 9.46 -11.68 -17.64
CA GLN A 28 7.99 -11.57 -17.52
C GLN A 28 7.44 -12.31 -16.29
N GLU A 29 8.03 -13.38 -15.81
CA GLU A 29 7.61 -14.05 -14.57
C GLU A 29 7.88 -13.22 -13.32
N ASN A 30 8.86 -12.33 -13.34
CA ASN A 30 9.15 -11.43 -12.22
C ASN A 30 8.26 -10.17 -12.19
N LEU A 31 7.51 -9.89 -13.25
CA LEU A 31 6.52 -8.82 -13.38
C LEU A 31 5.08 -9.34 -13.26
N LYS A 32 4.83 -10.38 -12.47
CA LYS A 32 3.44 -10.72 -12.09
C LYS A 32 2.92 -9.61 -11.18
N PHE A 33 2.33 -8.59 -11.83
CA PHE A 33 1.37 -7.74 -11.15
C PHE A 33 0.37 -8.66 -10.45
N ALA A 34 -0.01 -8.31 -9.21
CA ALA A 34 -1.10 -9.02 -8.56
C ALA A 34 -2.28 -9.07 -9.53
N PRO A 35 -2.95 -10.22 -9.67
CA PRO A 35 -4.17 -10.31 -10.43
C PRO A 35 -5.20 -9.40 -9.77
N ASN A 36 -5.37 -8.24 -9.73
CA ASN A 36 -6.20 -7.23 -9.09
C ASN A 36 -5.40 -6.10 -8.44
N ASP A 37 -4.27 -5.68 -9.06
CA ASP A 37 -3.51 -4.53 -8.57
C ASP A 37 -4.30 -3.24 -8.81
N ILE A 38 -4.92 -2.74 -7.75
CA ILE A 38 -5.72 -1.51 -7.79
C ILE A 38 -4.76 -0.32 -7.88
N PRO A 39 -4.88 0.61 -8.87
CA PRO A 39 -3.94 1.70 -9.08
C PRO A 39 -4.13 2.85 -8.07
N VAL A 40 -4.06 2.53 -6.78
CA VAL A 40 -4.20 3.49 -5.70
C VAL A 40 -3.01 4.45 -5.69
N PRO A 41 -3.21 5.78 -5.65
CA PRO A 41 -2.11 6.73 -5.50
C PRO A 41 -1.36 6.50 -4.18
N TRP A 42 -0.07 6.89 -4.14
CA TRP A 42 0.74 6.76 -2.94
C TRP A 42 1.14 8.11 -2.37
N TYR A 43 0.93 8.30 -1.07
CA TYR A 43 1.34 9.50 -0.34
C TYR A 43 2.13 9.14 0.91
N SER A 44 3.23 9.88 1.12
CA SER A 44 4.04 9.73 2.32
C SER A 44 3.41 10.47 3.50
N GLN A 45 3.37 9.84 4.66
CA GLN A 45 3.04 10.53 5.92
C GLN A 45 4.14 11.51 6.34
N LYS A 46 5.34 11.41 5.77
CA LYS A 46 6.51 12.20 6.15
C LYS A 46 6.62 13.54 5.42
N ILE A 47 5.72 13.83 4.48
CA ILE A 47 5.64 15.13 3.83
C ILE A 47 5.15 16.23 4.77
N THR A 48 4.49 15.88 5.87
CA THR A 48 4.06 16.83 6.91
C THR A 48 5.14 16.97 7.98
N GLY A 49 5.19 18.08 8.68
CA GLY A 49 6.08 18.26 9.83
C GLY A 49 5.86 17.29 11.00
N CYS A 50 4.93 16.35 10.88
CA CYS A 50 4.52 15.39 11.92
C CYS A 50 4.54 13.94 11.44
N PRO A 51 5.70 13.39 11.08
CA PRO A 51 5.83 12.15 10.31
C PRO A 51 5.40 10.88 11.06
N TYR A 52 5.25 10.92 12.38
CA TYR A 52 5.00 9.70 13.18
C TYR A 52 3.53 9.41 13.47
N THR A 53 2.62 10.28 13.05
CA THR A 53 1.21 10.21 13.47
C THR A 53 0.21 10.26 12.32
N HIS A 54 0.67 10.53 11.11
CA HIS A 54 -0.19 10.77 9.96
C HIS A 54 -0.40 9.54 9.05
N CYS A 55 0.00 8.34 9.48
CA CYS A 55 -0.20 7.15 8.65
C CYS A 55 -1.67 6.92 8.28
N SER A 56 -2.59 7.11 9.22
CA SER A 56 -4.02 6.97 8.97
C SER A 56 -4.55 8.03 8.00
N LEU A 57 -4.12 9.29 8.15
CA LEU A 57 -4.53 10.37 7.23
C LEU A 57 -3.99 10.16 5.82
N ALA A 58 -2.70 9.82 5.70
CA ALA A 58 -2.10 9.56 4.41
C ALA A 58 -2.72 8.34 3.72
N SER A 59 -2.96 7.26 4.46
CA SER A 59 -3.66 6.08 3.94
C SER A 59 -5.10 6.41 3.54
N SER A 60 -5.81 7.21 4.32
CA SER A 60 -7.18 7.64 3.97
C SER A 60 -7.19 8.50 2.72
N LEU A 61 -6.24 9.45 2.59
CA LEU A 61 -6.13 10.29 1.38
C LEU A 61 -5.88 9.45 0.12
N MET A 62 -5.04 8.42 0.21
CA MET A 62 -4.83 7.49 -0.90
C MET A 62 -6.15 6.86 -1.39
N VAL A 63 -6.97 6.38 -0.46
CA VAL A 63 -8.25 5.73 -0.76
C VAL A 63 -9.27 6.75 -1.26
N PHE A 64 -9.37 7.93 -0.65
CA PHE A 64 -10.30 8.97 -1.09
C PHE A 64 -9.98 9.48 -2.49
N ASP A 65 -8.72 9.72 -2.78
CA ASP A 65 -8.28 10.17 -4.09
C ASP A 65 -8.50 9.10 -5.16
N TYR A 66 -8.31 7.83 -4.84
CA TYR A 66 -8.66 6.73 -5.73
C TYR A 66 -10.15 6.76 -6.10
N PHE A 67 -11.05 6.88 -5.12
CA PHE A 67 -12.50 6.96 -5.40
C PHE A 67 -12.92 8.26 -6.11
N LYS A 68 -12.06 9.28 -6.10
CA LYS A 68 -12.21 10.51 -6.92
C LYS A 68 -11.61 10.39 -8.32
N GLY A 69 -11.17 9.19 -8.73
CA GLY A 69 -10.62 8.90 -10.04
C GLY A 69 -9.13 9.20 -10.18
N MET A 70 -8.41 9.47 -9.09
CA MET A 70 -6.95 9.60 -9.15
C MET A 70 -6.29 8.22 -9.14
N THR A 71 -5.26 8.07 -9.95
CA THR A 71 -4.46 6.84 -10.05
C THR A 71 -3.03 7.08 -9.61
N ALA A 72 -2.24 6.01 -9.52
CA ALA A 72 -0.81 6.10 -9.19
C ALA A 72 -0.04 7.00 -10.18
N ASP A 73 -0.44 7.05 -11.46
CA ASP A 73 0.19 7.86 -12.49
C ASP A 73 -0.30 9.32 -12.50
N ALA A 74 -1.50 9.57 -11.99
CA ALA A 74 -2.15 10.89 -11.96
C ALA A 74 -2.38 11.39 -10.52
N GLN A 75 -1.50 11.02 -9.59
CA GLN A 75 -1.61 11.41 -8.18
C GLN A 75 -1.22 12.87 -7.94
N ARG A 76 -1.60 13.38 -6.77
CA ARG A 76 -1.19 14.71 -6.30
C ARG A 76 0.33 14.83 -6.22
N THR A 77 0.84 16.04 -6.44
CA THR A 77 2.23 16.35 -6.04
C THR A 77 2.39 16.19 -4.52
N SER A 78 3.62 16.00 -4.05
CA SER A 78 3.89 15.93 -2.62
C SER A 78 3.41 17.18 -1.89
N SER A 79 3.57 18.37 -2.49
CA SER A 79 3.11 19.64 -1.91
C SER A 79 1.58 19.71 -1.79
N ASP A 80 0.83 19.24 -2.79
CA ASP A 80 -0.64 19.26 -2.74
C ASP A 80 -1.19 18.21 -1.79
N ALA A 81 -0.56 17.04 -1.70
CA ALA A 81 -0.88 16.04 -0.71
C ALA A 81 -0.61 16.56 0.72
N GLU A 82 0.50 17.25 0.95
CA GLU A 82 0.81 17.90 2.23
C GLU A 82 -0.25 18.92 2.62
N LYS A 83 -0.61 19.83 1.71
CA LYS A 83 -1.68 20.82 1.96
C LYS A 83 -2.98 20.14 2.35
N LYS A 84 -3.36 19.04 1.67
CA LYS A 84 -4.59 18.31 1.97
C LYS A 84 -4.55 17.61 3.32
N LEU A 85 -3.43 17.00 3.69
CA LEU A 85 -3.25 16.38 5.01
C LEU A 85 -3.28 17.41 6.14
N ILE A 86 -2.68 18.60 5.94
CA ILE A 86 -2.75 19.72 6.88
C ILE A 86 -4.19 20.25 6.98
N GLU A 87 -4.90 20.35 5.86
CA GLU A 87 -6.30 20.75 5.81
C GLU A 87 -7.18 19.79 6.62
N TYR A 88 -7.06 18.47 6.44
CA TYR A 88 -7.76 17.47 7.23
C TYR A 88 -7.49 17.64 8.72
N GLN A 89 -6.24 17.83 9.09
CA GLN A 89 -5.87 18.01 10.47
C GLN A 89 -6.45 19.28 11.07
N ARG A 90 -6.31 20.42 10.40
CA ARG A 90 -6.79 21.73 10.90
C ARG A 90 -8.30 21.84 10.94
N ASN A 91 -8.96 21.49 9.84
CA ASN A 91 -10.39 21.76 9.68
C ASN A 91 -11.26 20.70 10.35
N TYR A 92 -10.80 19.46 10.36
CA TYR A 92 -11.58 18.40 10.94
C TYR A 92 -11.21 18.15 12.41
N PHE A 93 -9.98 17.83 12.71
CA PHE A 93 -9.57 17.40 14.06
C PHE A 93 -9.45 18.53 15.08
N PHE A 94 -9.20 19.77 14.64
CA PHE A 94 -9.17 20.93 15.53
C PHE A 94 -10.54 21.62 15.69
N LYS A 95 -11.37 21.67 14.65
CA LYS A 95 -12.66 22.38 14.68
C LYS A 95 -13.84 21.50 15.13
N LYS A 96 -13.90 20.26 14.67
CA LYS A 96 -14.97 19.31 15.02
C LYS A 96 -14.45 18.26 16.00
N ARG A 97 -14.10 18.68 17.18
CA ARG A 97 -13.58 17.79 18.22
C ARG A 97 -14.46 16.58 18.43
N ALA A 98 -13.90 15.40 18.15
CA ALA A 98 -14.35 14.22 18.86
C ALA A 98 -14.26 14.51 20.37
N PRO A 99 -15.31 14.29 21.16
CA PRO A 99 -15.40 14.79 22.55
C PRO A 99 -14.32 14.24 23.49
N PHE A 100 -13.48 13.32 23.06
CA PHE A 100 -12.64 12.51 23.92
C PHE A 100 -11.14 12.84 23.93
N ARG A 101 -10.59 13.64 23.01
CA ARG A 101 -9.18 14.06 23.08
C ARG A 101 -8.96 15.49 22.59
N ARG A 102 -8.60 16.38 23.50
CA ARG A 102 -7.96 17.64 23.15
C ARG A 102 -6.55 17.35 22.63
N ARG A 103 -6.40 17.28 21.32
CA ARG A 103 -5.08 17.36 20.70
C ARG A 103 -4.69 18.82 20.62
N THR A 104 -3.76 19.23 21.45
CA THR A 104 -3.39 20.64 21.60
C THR A 104 -2.36 21.08 20.55
N SER A 105 -1.77 20.13 19.80
CA SER A 105 -0.76 20.42 18.78
C SER A 105 -0.87 19.47 17.58
N ILE A 106 -0.38 19.96 16.41
CA ILE A 106 -0.17 19.15 15.22
C ILE A 106 0.80 18.02 15.57
N GLY A 107 0.40 16.77 15.35
CA GLY A 107 1.28 15.61 15.49
C GLY A 107 1.16 14.77 16.74
N GLN A 108 0.17 15.00 17.59
CA GLN A 108 -0.03 14.16 18.77
C GLN A 108 -0.89 12.92 18.49
N GLY A 109 -0.25 11.76 18.46
CA GLY A 109 -0.85 10.41 18.42
C GLY A 109 -1.45 10.03 17.07
N GLY A 110 -1.56 8.73 16.81
CA GLY A 110 -2.27 8.18 15.65
C GLY A 110 -3.77 8.43 15.73
N TYR A 111 -4.46 8.35 14.60
CA TYR A 111 -5.92 8.46 14.53
C TYR A 111 -6.54 7.08 14.69
N TYR A 112 -7.66 7.04 15.41
CA TYR A 112 -8.45 5.83 15.60
C TYR A 112 -9.38 5.61 14.40
N SER A 113 -9.87 4.39 14.23
CA SER A 113 -10.78 4.02 13.15
C SER A 113 -12.06 4.86 13.14
N PHE A 114 -12.62 5.21 14.30
CA PHE A 114 -13.80 6.07 14.37
C PHE A 114 -13.51 7.53 13.93
N GLU A 115 -12.26 8.00 14.06
CA GLU A 115 -11.85 9.30 13.54
C GLU A 115 -11.71 9.25 12.02
N ILE A 116 -11.24 8.14 11.46
CA ILE A 116 -11.18 7.91 10.01
C ILE A 116 -12.61 7.83 9.44
N ASP A 117 -13.51 7.09 10.08
CA ASP A 117 -14.92 7.02 9.69
C ASP A 117 -15.57 8.41 9.68
N SER A 118 -15.35 9.17 10.73
CA SER A 118 -15.88 10.54 10.83
C SER A 118 -15.29 11.47 9.77
N LEU A 119 -14.00 11.37 9.45
CA LEU A 119 -13.35 12.10 8.36
C LEU A 119 -14.01 11.75 7.02
N THR A 120 -14.21 10.47 6.76
CA THR A 120 -14.82 9.94 5.54
C THR A 120 -16.23 10.51 5.35
N ARG A 121 -17.08 10.39 6.36
CA ARG A 121 -18.49 10.81 6.28
C ARG A 121 -18.69 12.32 6.24
N TYR A 122 -18.08 13.03 7.19
CA TYR A 122 -18.40 14.44 7.40
C TYR A 122 -17.52 15.40 6.62
N TYR A 123 -16.38 14.96 6.16
CA TYR A 123 -15.47 15.79 5.40
C TYR A 123 -15.45 15.46 3.92
N GLU A 124 -15.29 14.20 3.58
CA GLU A 124 -15.23 13.75 2.20
C GLU A 124 -16.60 13.37 1.62
N ASN A 125 -17.64 13.35 2.44
CA ASN A 125 -19.01 12.97 2.04
C ASN A 125 -19.09 11.58 1.39
N MET A 126 -18.31 10.65 1.94
CA MET A 126 -18.24 9.24 1.53
C MET A 126 -18.81 8.35 2.63
N ILE A 127 -19.13 7.11 2.30
CA ILE A 127 -19.56 6.09 3.26
C ILE A 127 -18.37 5.21 3.61
N SER A 128 -18.18 4.94 4.90
CA SER A 128 -17.20 3.95 5.34
C SER A 128 -17.78 3.03 6.40
N ALA A 129 -17.21 1.84 6.50
CA ALA A 129 -17.51 0.88 7.55
C ALA A 129 -16.21 0.30 8.12
N GLU A 130 -16.08 0.37 9.45
CA GLU A 130 -15.01 -0.34 10.16
C GLU A 130 -15.44 -1.76 10.44
N HIS A 131 -14.53 -2.70 10.21
CA HIS A 131 -14.70 -4.10 10.53
C HIS A 131 -13.58 -4.56 11.46
N PHE A 132 -13.93 -5.46 12.37
CA PHE A 132 -12.98 -6.17 13.20
C PHE A 132 -13.39 -7.64 13.22
N GLN A 133 -12.64 -8.47 12.50
CA GLN A 133 -12.93 -9.89 12.38
C GLN A 133 -11.67 -10.71 12.65
N GLN A 134 -11.87 -11.99 12.89
CA GLN A 134 -10.77 -12.96 12.81
C GLN A 134 -10.09 -12.82 11.45
N LYS A 135 -8.77 -13.02 11.42
CA LYS A 135 -7.90 -12.80 10.26
C LYS A 135 -8.25 -13.73 9.08
N ASP A 136 -9.37 -13.46 8.45
CA ASP A 136 -9.83 -14.16 7.25
C ASP A 136 -9.50 -13.34 6.00
N TYR A 137 -8.48 -13.75 5.28
CA TYR A 137 -8.01 -13.08 4.07
C TYR A 137 -9.00 -13.15 2.91
N ARG A 138 -9.94 -14.11 2.90
CA ARG A 138 -10.95 -14.22 1.86
C ARG A 138 -11.82 -12.98 1.79
N ILE A 139 -12.14 -12.40 2.93
CA ILE A 139 -12.92 -11.16 3.00
C ILE A 139 -12.15 -10.00 2.37
N LEU A 140 -10.85 -9.86 2.65
CA LEU A 140 -10.01 -8.84 2.03
C LEU A 140 -9.90 -9.03 0.52
N LYS A 141 -9.74 -10.29 0.09
CA LYS A 141 -9.67 -10.64 -1.33
C LYS A 141 -10.96 -10.26 -2.05
N ASP A 142 -12.11 -10.48 -1.46
CA ASP A 142 -13.43 -10.15 -2.00
C ASP A 142 -13.57 -8.63 -2.31
N TYR A 143 -13.06 -7.77 -1.43
CA TYR A 143 -13.03 -6.32 -1.69
C TYR A 143 -12.06 -5.97 -2.82
N ILE A 144 -10.86 -6.53 -2.80
CA ILE A 144 -9.85 -6.28 -3.83
C ILE A 144 -10.31 -6.76 -5.21
N ASP A 145 -10.95 -7.93 -5.30
CA ASP A 145 -11.50 -8.47 -6.56
C ASP A 145 -12.60 -7.58 -7.15
N ARG A 146 -13.28 -6.79 -6.32
CA ARG A 146 -14.26 -5.77 -6.74
C ARG A 146 -13.65 -4.39 -7.01
N GLY A 147 -12.33 -4.24 -6.99
CA GLY A 147 -11.65 -2.97 -7.20
C GLY A 147 -11.74 -2.02 -6.00
N ILE A 148 -11.97 -2.53 -4.80
CA ILE A 148 -12.10 -1.72 -3.57
C ILE A 148 -10.82 -1.84 -2.74
N PRO A 149 -9.98 -0.77 -2.67
CA PRO A 149 -8.81 -0.76 -1.79
C PRO A 149 -9.25 -0.71 -0.33
N VAL A 150 -8.49 -1.37 0.54
CA VAL A 150 -8.86 -1.54 1.95
C VAL A 150 -7.81 -0.88 2.85
N LEU A 151 -8.26 -0.01 3.75
CA LEU A 151 -7.44 0.49 4.85
C LEU A 151 -7.27 -0.62 5.89
N ILE A 152 -6.04 -1.03 6.16
CA ILE A 152 -5.74 -2.10 7.12
C ILE A 152 -4.87 -1.61 8.25
N ASN A 153 -5.20 -2.03 9.47
CA ASN A 153 -4.41 -1.75 10.65
C ASN A 153 -3.43 -2.90 10.90
N VAL A 154 -2.16 -2.54 11.06
CA VAL A 154 -1.08 -3.49 11.34
C VAL A 154 -0.33 -3.12 12.61
N ARG A 155 0.32 -4.11 13.24
CA ARG A 155 1.31 -3.91 14.30
C ARG A 155 2.67 -4.39 13.81
N TYR A 156 3.68 -3.52 13.88
CA TYR A 156 4.98 -3.80 13.30
C TYR A 156 6.13 -3.12 14.07
N THR A 157 7.37 -3.44 13.72
CA THR A 157 8.56 -2.88 14.38
C THR A 157 8.92 -1.48 13.91
N GLY A 158 8.42 -1.06 12.72
CA GLY A 158 8.65 0.27 12.13
C GLY A 158 8.84 0.20 10.61
N ALA A 159 8.49 1.28 9.91
CA ALA A 159 8.44 1.35 8.46
C ALA A 159 9.77 1.00 7.77
N THR A 160 10.90 1.32 8.36
CA THR A 160 12.23 1.05 7.79
C THR A 160 12.55 -0.45 7.69
N ARG A 161 11.85 -1.30 8.45
CA ARG A 161 12.09 -2.73 8.56
C ARG A 161 11.05 -3.59 7.82
N GLY A 162 10.09 -2.96 7.13
CA GLY A 162 8.97 -3.65 6.49
C GLY A 162 7.96 -4.23 7.49
N LEU A 163 7.05 -5.09 7.03
CA LEU A 163 6.02 -5.71 7.86
C LEU A 163 6.60 -6.83 8.73
N ARG A 164 7.38 -6.47 9.74
CA ARG A 164 7.83 -7.38 10.79
C ARG A 164 6.97 -7.20 12.03
N PRO A 165 6.43 -8.26 12.64
CA PRO A 165 5.60 -8.15 13.82
C PRO A 165 6.26 -7.34 14.94
N GLY A 166 5.49 -6.45 15.57
CA GLY A 166 6.01 -5.55 16.61
C GLY A 166 4.92 -4.74 17.29
N PRO A 167 5.29 -3.87 18.26
CA PRO A 167 4.32 -3.20 19.13
C PRO A 167 3.68 -1.95 18.51
N ARG A 168 4.21 -1.41 17.42
CA ARG A 168 3.76 -0.12 16.87
C ARG A 168 2.56 -0.29 15.97
N GLY A 169 1.46 0.41 16.27
CA GLY A 169 0.29 0.49 15.39
C GLY A 169 0.57 1.32 14.14
N HIS A 170 0.04 0.89 12.99
CA HIS A 170 0.22 1.56 11.73
C HIS A 170 -0.97 1.30 10.81
N TRP A 171 -1.31 2.28 9.96
CA TRP A 171 -2.31 2.14 8.91
C TRP A 171 -1.63 2.14 7.56
N ILE A 172 -2.00 1.20 6.71
CA ILE A 172 -1.53 1.04 5.34
C ILE A 172 -2.72 0.74 4.43
N VAL A 173 -2.54 0.83 3.12
CA VAL A 173 -3.58 0.52 2.14
C VAL A 173 -3.25 -0.80 1.47
N LEU A 174 -4.15 -1.77 1.57
CA LEU A 174 -4.15 -3.00 0.78
C LEU A 174 -4.70 -2.66 -0.60
N ARG A 175 -3.96 -3.00 -1.67
CA ARG A 175 -4.31 -2.74 -3.06
C ARG A 175 -4.31 -3.99 -3.94
N GLY A 176 -3.79 -5.08 -3.44
CA GLY A 176 -3.76 -6.38 -4.12
C GLY A 176 -3.56 -7.51 -3.13
N ILE A 177 -4.14 -8.67 -3.44
CA ILE A 177 -3.98 -9.90 -2.65
C ILE A 177 -4.18 -11.13 -3.55
N ASP A 178 -3.31 -12.12 -3.38
CA ASP A 178 -3.50 -13.47 -3.91
C ASP A 178 -3.39 -14.52 -2.79
N ASP A 179 -3.23 -15.78 -3.12
CA ASP A 179 -3.15 -16.87 -2.14
C ASP A 179 -1.85 -16.86 -1.33
N LYS A 180 -0.81 -16.15 -1.79
CA LYS A 180 0.53 -16.16 -1.19
C LYS A 180 1.00 -14.79 -0.74
N TYR A 181 0.57 -13.72 -1.39
CA TYR A 181 1.10 -12.37 -1.22
C TYR A 181 0.01 -11.33 -1.06
N VAL A 182 0.38 -10.23 -0.41
CA VAL A 182 -0.37 -8.97 -0.41
C VAL A 182 0.48 -7.88 -1.03
N TRP A 183 -0.17 -6.92 -1.70
CA TRP A 183 0.44 -5.68 -2.19
C TRP A 183 -0.15 -4.52 -1.45
N VAL A 184 0.71 -3.66 -0.93
CA VAL A 184 0.29 -2.56 -0.07
C VAL A 184 0.98 -1.24 -0.44
N ASN A 185 0.29 -0.14 -0.20
CA ASN A 185 0.88 1.18 -0.10
C ASN A 185 1.13 1.52 1.37
N ASP A 186 2.41 1.67 1.74
CA ASP A 186 2.86 2.03 3.09
C ASP A 186 3.25 3.51 3.14
N PRO A 187 2.50 4.38 3.83
CA PRO A 187 2.82 5.80 3.95
C PRO A 187 4.07 6.09 4.80
N GLY A 188 4.59 5.10 5.52
CA GLY A 188 5.71 5.27 6.45
C GLY A 188 7.06 5.54 5.79
N ARG A 189 7.15 5.58 4.48
CA ARG A 189 8.37 5.93 3.73
C ARG A 189 8.39 7.40 3.36
N SER A 190 9.60 7.98 3.24
CA SER A 190 9.74 9.34 2.75
C SER A 190 9.47 9.41 1.23
N PRO A 191 9.14 10.60 0.68
CA PRO A 191 8.88 10.75 -0.74
C PRO A 191 10.02 10.24 -1.63
N GLU A 192 11.27 10.44 -1.23
CA GLU A 192 12.47 9.99 -1.96
C GLU A 192 12.60 8.45 -1.97
N MET A 193 11.87 7.80 -1.07
CA MET A 193 11.83 6.33 -0.94
C MET A 193 10.50 5.76 -1.45
N ARG A 194 9.82 6.41 -2.40
CA ARG A 194 8.53 6.00 -2.94
C ARG A 194 8.51 4.52 -3.34
N SER A 195 9.50 4.05 -4.07
CA SER A 195 9.63 2.63 -4.48
C SER A 195 9.68 1.63 -3.32
N LYS A 196 9.93 2.11 -2.10
CA LYS A 196 9.91 1.30 -0.87
C LYS A 196 8.63 1.50 -0.04
N GLY A 197 7.69 2.31 -0.52
CA GLY A 197 6.41 2.60 0.11
C GLY A 197 5.22 2.28 -0.77
N GLU A 198 5.38 2.43 -2.08
CA GLU A 198 4.36 2.18 -3.08
C GLU A 198 4.44 0.73 -3.58
N ASN A 199 3.30 0.09 -3.70
CA ASN A 199 3.13 -1.26 -4.27
C ASN A 199 4.10 -2.31 -3.72
N ILE A 200 4.26 -2.36 -2.39
CA ILE A 200 5.18 -3.28 -1.76
C ILE A 200 4.51 -4.64 -1.59
N ARG A 201 5.19 -5.67 -2.08
CA ARG A 201 4.76 -7.06 -1.93
C ARG A 201 5.27 -7.68 -0.62
N TYR A 202 4.38 -8.27 0.16
CA TYR A 202 4.73 -9.08 1.33
C TYR A 202 4.09 -10.46 1.26
N PRO A 203 4.78 -11.53 1.68
CA PRO A 203 4.16 -12.84 1.82
C PRO A 203 3.08 -12.78 2.91
N ILE A 204 1.97 -13.50 2.72
CA ILE A 204 0.92 -13.61 3.73
C ILE A 204 1.46 -14.37 4.94
N LYS A 205 2.06 -15.51 4.72
CA LYS A 205 2.63 -16.38 5.78
C LYS A 205 4.12 -16.16 5.93
N LYS A 206 4.64 -16.47 7.13
CA LYS A 206 6.07 -16.43 7.40
C LYS A 206 6.81 -17.40 6.48
N GLN A 207 7.89 -16.92 5.88
CA GLN A 207 8.78 -17.69 5.03
C GLN A 207 10.16 -17.82 5.69
N VAL A 208 10.87 -18.93 5.42
CA VAL A 208 12.23 -19.13 5.90
C VAL A 208 13.14 -18.02 5.34
N GLY A 209 13.95 -17.41 6.20
CA GLY A 209 14.84 -16.31 5.83
C GLY A 209 14.16 -14.95 5.62
N ASN A 210 12.83 -14.88 5.53
CA ASN A 210 12.09 -13.61 5.41
C ASN A 210 11.33 -13.30 6.70
N PRO A 211 11.78 -12.32 7.51
CA PRO A 211 11.10 -11.93 8.73
C PRO A 211 9.87 -11.03 8.51
N SER A 212 9.65 -10.58 7.27
CA SER A 212 8.52 -9.69 6.92
C SER A 212 7.37 -10.51 6.35
N TYR A 213 6.21 -10.49 7.01
CA TYR A 213 5.02 -11.19 6.55
C TYR A 213 3.74 -10.53 7.10
N PHE A 214 2.67 -10.64 6.35
CA PHE A 214 1.43 -9.91 6.60
C PHE A 214 0.65 -10.44 7.81
N ASP A 215 0.45 -11.74 7.90
CA ASP A 215 -0.39 -12.38 8.94
C ASP A 215 0.06 -12.06 10.36
N GLY A 216 1.37 -12.05 10.60
CA GLY A 216 1.91 -11.67 11.91
C GLY A 216 1.74 -10.21 12.29
N CYS A 217 1.53 -9.34 11.32
CA CYS A 217 1.37 -7.91 11.51
C CYS A 217 -0.09 -7.47 11.54
N TRP A 218 -0.94 -8.08 10.73
CA TRP A 218 -2.34 -7.65 10.61
C TRP A 218 -3.11 -7.88 11.92
N THR A 219 -3.82 -6.83 12.38
CA THR A 219 -4.59 -6.88 13.64
C THR A 219 -5.98 -7.52 13.48
N GLY A 220 -6.44 -7.77 12.25
CA GLY A 220 -7.80 -8.16 11.93
C GLY A 220 -8.74 -6.97 11.71
N ARG A 221 -8.28 -5.74 11.99
CA ARG A 221 -9.08 -4.51 11.81
C ARG A 221 -8.83 -3.90 10.45
N TYR A 222 -9.92 -3.51 9.77
CA TYR A 222 -9.87 -2.83 8.48
C TYR A 222 -11.05 -1.88 8.29
N ILE A 223 -10.91 -0.94 7.36
CA ILE A 223 -11.94 0.02 6.97
C ILE A 223 -12.12 -0.05 5.46
N VAL A 224 -13.36 -0.10 5.04
CA VAL A 224 -13.77 -0.02 3.63
C VAL A 224 -14.49 1.31 3.42
N VAL A 225 -14.19 2.00 2.34
CA VAL A 225 -14.81 3.25 1.92
C VAL A 225 -15.71 2.99 0.73
#